data_4d6f1f41eaf79d162d3b71bb2591be86
#
_entry.id   4d6f1f41eaf79d162d3b71bb2591be86
#
_cell.length_a   1.000
_cell.length_b   1.000
_cell.length_c   1.000
_cell.angle_alpha   90.00
_cell.angle_beta   90.00
_cell.angle_gamma   90.00
#
_symmetry.space_group_name_H-M   'P 1'
#
loop_
_entity.id
_entity.type
_entity.pdbx_description
1 polymer ?
#
loop_
_entity_poly.entity_id
_entity_poly.type
_entity_poly.pdbx_seq_one_letter_code
_entity_poly.pdbx_strand_id
1 'polypeptide(L)'
;MQKQFDIDTAVKTLHIGACEISMPKIRGAQNNVFISKSGIDGSEYVYKFNSAEMVLKNELVAQMLDARNIPVPRVVAHSAGHQWFEVYPKIPGRTLYECIGDGMTPDDIDGVYADILDLFAQMSKIDWRPIYKMQYSQTHDVVKANVTGVNNKFMGKLYSEAVKLMNRGSNETYGLYHCGITPKNVIIGHDGHIAALVDMDEVAIANKNYAFGMMAAKYQQLRGNINTLIDSYEFVSGQILDKKRIHTISNITNFGKRLMWLMGRRKQIHQR
;
A
#
# COMPACT_ATOMS: atom_id res chain seq x y z
N MET A 1 9.96 -21.38 -11.59
CA MET A 1 9.33 -22.27 -10.57
C MET A 1 8.48 -21.41 -9.68
N GLN A 2 7.17 -21.60 -9.70
CA GLN A 2 6.24 -20.94 -8.79
C GLN A 2 6.44 -21.58 -7.40
N LYS A 3 6.78 -20.80 -6.37
CA LYS A 3 6.87 -21.31 -4.99
C LYS A 3 5.48 -21.80 -4.61
N GLN A 4 5.36 -23.10 -4.34
CA GLN A 4 4.14 -23.67 -3.78
C GLN A 4 4.10 -23.28 -2.30
N PHE A 5 3.08 -22.54 -1.89
CA PHE A 5 2.88 -22.14 -0.50
C PHE A 5 2.12 -23.24 0.23
N ASP A 6 2.62 -23.59 1.40
CA ASP A 6 1.96 -24.56 2.29
C ASP A 6 0.86 -23.85 3.11
N ILE A 7 -0.29 -23.67 2.46
CA ILE A 7 -1.45 -23.00 3.06
C ILE A 7 -2.05 -23.86 4.18
N ASP A 8 -2.02 -25.18 4.05
CA ASP A 8 -2.60 -26.08 5.05
C ASP A 8 -1.87 -25.96 6.39
N THR A 9 -0.54 -25.83 6.35
CA THR A 9 0.25 -25.53 7.55
C THR A 9 -0.06 -24.13 8.09
N ALA A 10 -0.20 -23.13 7.23
CA ALA A 10 -0.54 -21.77 7.64
C ALA A 10 -1.91 -21.70 8.35
N VAL A 11 -2.91 -22.39 7.81
CA VAL A 11 -4.26 -22.44 8.41
C VAL A 11 -4.25 -23.14 9.77
N LYS A 12 -3.50 -24.23 9.91
CA LYS A 12 -3.37 -24.97 11.20
C LYS A 12 -2.78 -24.10 12.31
N THR A 13 -1.97 -23.09 11.97
CA THR A 13 -1.35 -22.19 12.95
C THR A 13 -2.39 -21.40 13.77
N LEU A 14 -3.57 -21.12 13.20
CA LEU A 14 -4.63 -20.40 13.91
C LEU A 14 -5.59 -21.29 14.70
N HIS A 15 -5.48 -22.62 14.59
CA HIS A 15 -6.41 -23.57 15.23
C HIS A 15 -7.90 -23.30 14.92
N ILE A 16 -8.21 -22.76 13.73
CA ILE A 16 -9.59 -22.39 13.34
C ILE A 16 -10.42 -23.58 12.78
N GLY A 17 -9.92 -24.78 12.93
CA GLY A 17 -10.59 -25.99 12.46
C GLY A 17 -10.58 -26.17 10.94
N ALA A 18 -11.52 -26.96 10.42
CA ALA A 18 -11.68 -27.10 8.98
C ALA A 18 -12.11 -25.75 8.37
N CYS A 19 -11.44 -25.34 7.29
CA CYS A 19 -11.73 -24.08 6.65
C CYS A 19 -11.77 -24.20 5.12
N GLU A 20 -12.56 -23.36 4.52
CA GLU A 20 -12.58 -23.16 3.08
C GLU A 20 -11.47 -22.17 2.71
N ILE A 21 -10.61 -22.53 1.75
CA ILE A 21 -9.50 -21.69 1.28
C ILE A 21 -9.85 -21.14 -0.10
N SER A 22 -9.74 -19.84 -0.25
CA SER A 22 -9.97 -19.13 -1.52
C SER A 22 -8.87 -18.12 -1.81
N MET A 23 -8.83 -17.66 -3.05
CA MET A 23 -7.97 -16.52 -3.42
C MET A 23 -8.82 -15.27 -3.54
N PRO A 24 -8.28 -14.07 -3.22
CA PRO A 24 -9.01 -12.83 -3.41
C PRO A 24 -9.35 -12.63 -4.89
N LYS A 25 -10.55 -12.09 -5.16
CA LYS A 25 -11.02 -11.78 -6.53
C LYS A 25 -10.08 -10.82 -7.25
N ILE A 26 -9.54 -9.85 -6.51
CA ILE A 26 -8.58 -8.86 -7.02
C ILE A 26 -7.21 -9.23 -6.49
N ARG A 27 -6.32 -9.70 -7.38
CA ARG A 27 -4.95 -10.06 -7.01
C ARG A 27 -4.05 -8.83 -7.03
N GLY A 28 -3.21 -8.69 -6.01
CA GLY A 28 -2.06 -7.78 -6.03
C GLY A 28 -0.97 -8.28 -6.98
N ALA A 29 -0.08 -7.39 -7.41
CA ALA A 29 0.96 -7.72 -8.38
C ALA A 29 2.11 -8.59 -7.82
N GLN A 30 2.31 -8.61 -6.50
CA GLN A 30 3.53 -9.15 -5.90
C GLN A 30 3.30 -10.17 -4.78
N ASN A 31 2.12 -10.24 -4.17
CA ASN A 31 1.91 -11.04 -2.97
C ASN A 31 1.00 -12.22 -3.20
N ASN A 32 1.41 -13.37 -2.65
CA ASN A 32 0.54 -14.52 -2.55
C ASN A 32 -0.35 -14.33 -1.33
N VAL A 33 -1.59 -13.97 -1.58
CA VAL A 33 -2.63 -13.72 -0.58
C VAL A 33 -3.68 -14.79 -0.72
N PHE A 34 -4.10 -15.35 0.40
CA PHE A 34 -5.15 -16.34 0.50
C PHE A 34 -6.15 -15.92 1.57
N ILE A 35 -7.39 -16.33 1.41
CA ILE A 35 -8.45 -16.09 2.37
C ILE A 35 -8.93 -17.44 2.86
N SER A 36 -8.96 -17.65 4.18
CA SER A 36 -9.63 -18.79 4.80
C SER A 36 -10.93 -18.35 5.45
N LYS A 37 -11.93 -19.22 5.40
CA LYS A 37 -13.17 -19.06 6.16
C LYS A 37 -13.27 -20.17 7.18
N SER A 38 -13.36 -19.79 8.44
CA SER A 38 -13.50 -20.73 9.56
C SER A 38 -14.80 -21.52 9.45
N GLY A 39 -14.74 -22.82 9.59
CA GLY A 39 -15.92 -23.68 9.65
C GLY A 39 -16.64 -23.65 11.01
N ILE A 40 -16.05 -23.01 12.03
CA ILE A 40 -16.60 -22.95 13.39
C ILE A 40 -17.53 -21.76 13.54
N ASP A 41 -17.07 -20.56 13.20
CA ASP A 41 -17.78 -19.29 13.44
C ASP A 41 -17.99 -18.48 12.17
N GLY A 42 -17.51 -18.96 11.01
CA GLY A 42 -17.58 -18.28 9.75
C GLY A 42 -16.63 -17.09 9.59
N SER A 43 -15.74 -16.85 10.56
CA SER A 43 -14.74 -15.78 10.49
C SER A 43 -13.82 -15.96 9.29
N GLU A 44 -13.51 -14.88 8.61
CA GLU A 44 -12.59 -14.87 7.48
C GLU A 44 -11.25 -14.27 7.88
N TYR A 45 -10.15 -14.95 7.47
CA TYR A 45 -8.78 -14.52 7.70
C TYR A 45 -8.01 -14.41 6.40
N VAL A 46 -7.12 -13.42 6.34
CA VAL A 46 -6.22 -13.19 5.21
C VAL A 46 -4.82 -13.62 5.60
N TYR A 47 -4.23 -14.46 4.76
CA TYR A 47 -2.84 -14.94 4.86
C TYR A 47 -2.03 -14.26 3.76
N LYS A 48 -0.96 -13.59 4.15
CA LYS A 48 -0.04 -12.94 3.23
C LYS A 48 1.36 -13.49 3.40
N PHE A 49 1.84 -14.20 2.38
CA PHE A 49 3.18 -14.77 2.38
C PHE A 49 4.21 -13.73 1.95
N ASN A 50 5.28 -13.60 2.72
CA ASN A 50 6.29 -12.58 2.51
C ASN A 50 7.68 -13.06 2.98
N SER A 51 8.69 -12.18 2.98
CA SER A 51 9.96 -12.46 3.67
C SER A 51 9.80 -12.28 5.19
N ALA A 52 10.66 -12.95 5.96
CA ALA A 52 10.72 -12.78 7.42
C ALA A 52 10.76 -11.30 7.82
N GLU A 53 11.64 -10.60 7.18
CA GLU A 53 11.86 -9.17 7.38
C GLU A 53 10.57 -8.36 7.18
N MET A 54 9.87 -8.60 6.09
CA MET A 54 8.66 -7.87 5.77
C MET A 54 7.51 -8.19 6.74
N VAL A 55 7.38 -9.45 7.16
CA VAL A 55 6.36 -9.86 8.15
C VAL A 55 6.57 -9.11 9.47
N LEU A 56 7.81 -9.13 10.00
CA LEU A 56 8.14 -8.43 11.26
C LEU A 56 7.96 -6.91 11.16
N LYS A 57 8.34 -6.33 10.02
CA LYS A 57 8.08 -4.92 9.74
C LYS A 57 6.59 -4.60 9.75
N ASN A 58 5.80 -5.37 9.01
CA ASN A 58 4.36 -5.13 8.87
C ASN A 58 3.65 -5.22 10.22
N GLU A 59 4.05 -6.17 11.06
CA GLU A 59 3.51 -6.30 12.42
C GLU A 59 3.81 -5.03 13.25
N LEU A 60 5.06 -4.58 13.29
CA LEU A 60 5.42 -3.36 14.00
C LEU A 60 4.70 -2.13 13.45
N VAL A 61 4.65 -1.99 12.12
CA VAL A 61 3.94 -0.89 11.46
C VAL A 61 2.45 -0.91 11.83
N ALA A 62 1.80 -2.07 11.75
CA ALA A 62 0.38 -2.19 12.11
C ALA A 62 0.14 -1.80 13.57
N GLN A 63 1.00 -2.22 14.52
CA GLN A 63 0.92 -1.82 15.92
C GLN A 63 1.08 -0.30 16.10
N MET A 64 2.03 0.33 15.40
CA MET A 64 2.26 1.77 15.49
C MET A 64 1.11 2.60 14.93
N LEU A 65 0.49 2.14 13.83
CA LEU A 65 -0.65 2.80 13.21
C LEU A 65 -1.91 2.63 14.06
N ASP A 66 -2.17 1.43 14.55
CA ASP A 66 -3.30 1.11 15.43
C ASP A 66 -3.26 1.90 16.74
N ALA A 67 -2.08 2.07 17.34
CA ALA A 67 -1.88 2.91 18.53
C ALA A 67 -2.24 4.40 18.31
N ARG A 68 -2.45 4.82 17.08
CA ARG A 68 -2.89 6.15 16.66
C ARG A 68 -4.30 6.16 16.06
N ASN A 69 -5.04 5.05 16.22
CA ASN A 69 -6.38 4.86 15.66
C ASN A 69 -6.42 4.98 14.12
N ILE A 70 -5.29 4.74 13.44
CA ILE A 70 -5.27 4.64 12.00
C ILE A 70 -5.77 3.24 11.64
N PRO A 71 -6.85 3.12 10.84
CA PRO A 71 -7.49 1.85 10.58
C PRO A 71 -6.62 0.98 9.66
N VAL A 72 -6.05 -0.08 10.23
CA VAL A 72 -5.22 -1.08 9.52
C VAL A 72 -5.55 -2.48 10.02
N PRO A 73 -5.32 -3.53 9.22
CA PRO A 73 -5.48 -4.90 9.70
C PRO A 73 -4.47 -5.19 10.82
N ARG A 74 -4.96 -5.70 11.95
CA ARG A 74 -4.10 -6.18 13.03
C ARG A 74 -3.56 -7.57 12.70
N VAL A 75 -2.26 -7.77 12.76
CA VAL A 75 -1.64 -9.09 12.66
C VAL A 75 -2.00 -9.89 13.91
N VAL A 76 -2.73 -10.99 13.76
CA VAL A 76 -3.15 -11.87 14.85
C VAL A 76 -2.25 -13.08 15.01
N ALA A 77 -1.53 -13.45 13.95
CA ALA A 77 -0.53 -14.50 13.96
C ALA A 77 0.47 -14.31 12.82
N HIS A 78 1.68 -14.81 13.02
CA HIS A 78 2.68 -14.97 11.96
C HIS A 78 3.41 -16.29 12.14
N SER A 79 4.02 -16.80 11.09
CA SER A 79 4.88 -17.99 11.15
C SER A 79 6.34 -17.62 10.99
N ALA A 80 7.18 -18.29 11.79
CA ALA A 80 8.63 -18.23 11.77
C ALA A 80 9.19 -19.62 11.40
N GLY A 81 8.94 -20.10 10.20
CA GLY A 81 9.39 -21.42 9.76
C GLY A 81 10.05 -21.37 8.38
N HIS A 82 9.86 -22.42 7.60
CA HIS A 82 10.34 -22.47 6.22
C HIS A 82 9.65 -21.44 5.30
N GLN A 83 8.45 -21.03 5.67
CA GLN A 83 7.69 -20.00 4.95
C GLN A 83 7.16 -18.96 5.93
N TRP A 84 7.51 -17.72 5.70
CA TRP A 84 7.02 -16.60 6.50
C TRP A 84 5.71 -16.07 5.93
N PHE A 85 4.75 -15.88 6.80
CA PHE A 85 3.45 -15.28 6.48
C PHE A 85 2.91 -14.52 7.68
N GLU A 86 2.05 -13.56 7.40
CA GLU A 86 1.25 -12.83 8.38
C GLU A 86 -0.22 -13.18 8.19
N VAL A 87 -0.96 -13.18 9.29
CA VAL A 87 -2.40 -13.45 9.32
C VAL A 87 -3.13 -12.31 10.01
N TYR A 88 -4.18 -11.85 9.40
CA TYR A 88 -5.05 -10.85 9.97
C TYR A 88 -6.52 -11.13 9.62
N PRO A 89 -7.49 -10.70 10.49
CA PRO A 89 -8.90 -10.79 10.17
C PRO A 89 -9.21 -10.05 8.88
N LYS A 90 -10.04 -10.63 8.03
CA LYS A 90 -10.51 -9.95 6.84
C LYS A 90 -11.39 -8.78 7.25
N ILE A 91 -11.04 -7.59 6.83
CA ILE A 91 -11.79 -6.38 7.13
C ILE A 91 -13.09 -6.39 6.33
N PRO A 92 -14.26 -6.22 7.00
CA PRO A 92 -15.53 -6.07 6.32
C PRO A 92 -15.56 -4.82 5.45
N GLY A 93 -16.10 -4.95 4.25
CA GLY A 93 -16.17 -3.83 3.30
C GLY A 93 -15.74 -4.24 1.91
N ARG A 94 -15.54 -3.23 1.07
CA ARG A 94 -15.13 -3.36 -0.33
C ARG A 94 -13.97 -2.45 -0.63
N THR A 95 -13.12 -2.84 -1.57
CA THR A 95 -12.06 -1.94 -2.01
C THR A 95 -12.66 -0.69 -2.68
N LEU A 96 -12.03 0.46 -2.51
CA LEU A 96 -12.41 1.67 -3.25
C LEU A 96 -12.43 1.42 -4.77
N TYR A 97 -11.56 0.52 -5.26
CA TYR A 97 -11.55 0.10 -6.67
C TYR A 97 -12.88 -0.55 -7.08
N GLU A 98 -13.44 -1.44 -6.25
CA GLU A 98 -14.74 -2.08 -6.50
C GLU A 98 -15.87 -1.06 -6.40
N CYS A 99 -15.85 -0.16 -5.41
CA CYS A 99 -16.85 0.90 -5.25
C CYS A 99 -16.89 1.83 -6.48
N ILE A 100 -15.72 2.23 -7.00
CA ILE A 100 -15.62 3.03 -8.23
C ILE A 100 -16.18 2.25 -9.43
N GLY A 101 -15.87 0.94 -9.54
CA GLY A 101 -16.39 0.06 -10.59
C GLY A 101 -17.89 -0.06 -10.59
N ASP A 102 -18.52 0.05 -9.43
CA ASP A 102 -19.99 -0.02 -9.24
C ASP A 102 -20.67 1.37 -9.28
N GLY A 103 -19.95 2.40 -9.70
CA GLY A 103 -20.53 3.70 -9.98
C GLY A 103 -20.46 4.71 -8.84
N MET A 104 -19.51 4.57 -7.91
CA MET A 104 -19.24 5.60 -6.89
C MET A 104 -19.07 6.98 -7.54
N THR A 105 -19.75 7.98 -6.99
CA THR A 105 -19.74 9.32 -7.57
C THR A 105 -18.39 10.04 -7.37
N PRO A 106 -18.06 11.06 -8.18
CA PRO A 106 -16.87 11.89 -7.93
C PRO A 106 -16.85 12.52 -6.54
N ASP A 107 -17.99 12.99 -6.04
CA ASP A 107 -18.11 13.63 -4.73
C ASP A 107 -17.82 12.61 -3.60
N ASP A 108 -18.28 11.36 -3.73
CA ASP A 108 -17.97 10.30 -2.78
C ASP A 108 -16.46 9.96 -2.81
N ILE A 109 -15.85 9.94 -4.00
CA ILE A 109 -14.41 9.73 -4.15
C ILE A 109 -13.63 10.87 -3.45
N ASP A 110 -14.04 12.09 -3.62
CA ASP A 110 -13.43 13.26 -2.97
C ASP A 110 -13.58 13.19 -1.45
N GLY A 111 -14.73 12.72 -0.95
CA GLY A 111 -14.96 12.43 0.48
C GLY A 111 -13.99 11.38 1.02
N VAL A 112 -13.79 10.26 0.32
CA VAL A 112 -12.81 9.23 0.70
C VAL A 112 -11.40 9.81 0.70
N TYR A 113 -11.05 10.65 -0.25
CA TYR A 113 -9.73 11.28 -0.26
C TYR A 113 -9.55 12.31 0.85
N ALA A 114 -10.61 12.96 1.31
CA ALA A 114 -10.57 13.79 2.52
C ALA A 114 -10.21 12.94 3.76
N ASP A 115 -10.86 11.77 3.94
CA ASP A 115 -10.50 10.82 4.99
C ASP A 115 -9.03 10.37 4.88
N ILE A 116 -8.55 10.08 3.66
CA ILE A 116 -7.15 9.72 3.41
C ILE A 116 -6.20 10.84 3.84
N LEU A 117 -6.54 12.11 3.59
CA LEU A 117 -5.71 13.24 3.99
C LEU A 117 -5.57 13.35 5.51
N ASP A 118 -6.64 13.09 6.26
CA ASP A 118 -6.61 13.06 7.72
C ASP A 118 -5.69 11.95 8.22
N LEU A 119 -5.81 10.74 7.65
CA LEU A 119 -4.93 9.62 8.01
C LEU A 119 -3.47 9.92 7.65
N PHE A 120 -3.22 10.55 6.51
CA PHE A 120 -1.88 10.94 6.09
C PHE A 120 -1.27 11.99 7.03
N ALA A 121 -2.07 12.96 7.49
CA ALA A 121 -1.65 13.93 8.49
C ALA A 121 -1.33 13.29 9.85
N GLN A 122 -2.11 12.29 10.26
CA GLN A 122 -1.84 11.52 11.48
C GLN A 122 -0.56 10.69 11.35
N MET A 123 -0.35 10.01 10.22
CA MET A 123 0.87 9.25 9.94
C MET A 123 2.13 10.12 10.02
N SER A 124 2.07 11.37 9.58
CA SER A 124 3.20 12.29 9.65
C SER A 124 3.71 12.57 11.06
N LYS A 125 2.86 12.35 12.08
CA LYS A 125 3.15 12.59 13.52
C LYS A 125 3.68 11.35 14.24
N ILE A 126 3.79 10.22 13.56
CA ILE A 126 4.28 8.97 14.14
C ILE A 126 5.79 9.01 14.25
N ASP A 127 6.32 8.64 15.43
CA ASP A 127 7.75 8.44 15.59
C ASP A 127 8.21 7.20 14.82
N TRP A 128 8.88 7.40 13.71
CA TRP A 128 9.35 6.34 12.82
C TRP A 128 10.70 5.72 13.24
N ARG A 129 11.38 6.26 14.26
CA ARG A 129 12.69 5.79 14.72
C ARG A 129 12.74 4.31 15.15
N PRO A 130 11.70 3.72 15.74
CA PRO A 130 11.67 2.29 16.00
C PRO A 130 11.84 1.42 14.75
N ILE A 131 11.21 1.81 13.64
CA ILE A 131 11.34 1.10 12.35
C ILE A 131 12.75 1.26 11.79
N TYR A 132 13.33 2.45 11.89
CA TYR A 132 14.69 2.69 11.41
C TYR A 132 15.75 1.86 12.15
N LYS A 133 15.57 1.66 13.45
CA LYS A 133 16.46 0.83 14.28
C LYS A 133 16.45 -0.65 13.90
N MET A 134 15.43 -1.13 13.24
CA MET A 134 15.37 -2.51 12.72
C MET A 134 16.21 -2.71 11.46
N GLN A 135 17.08 -1.78 11.10
CA GLN A 135 17.95 -1.78 9.90
C GLN A 135 17.21 -1.87 8.56
N TYR A 136 15.94 -1.53 8.55
CA TYR A 136 15.19 -1.41 7.31
C TYR A 136 15.53 -0.08 6.64
N SER A 137 16.46 -0.09 5.73
CA SER A 137 16.75 1.05 4.85
C SER A 137 15.65 1.18 3.80
N GLN A 138 14.50 1.64 4.21
CA GLN A 138 13.26 1.60 3.44
C GLN A 138 13.21 2.56 2.26
N THR A 139 14.05 3.58 2.22
CA THR A 139 14.28 4.34 0.98
C THR A 139 14.73 3.42 -0.16
N HIS A 140 15.42 2.32 0.14
CA HIS A 140 15.78 1.31 -0.84
C HIS A 140 14.59 0.42 -1.24
N ASP A 141 13.65 0.13 -0.34
CA ASP A 141 12.56 -0.80 -0.60
C ASP A 141 11.40 -0.15 -1.34
N VAL A 142 11.07 1.11 -1.06
CA VAL A 142 10.15 1.89 -1.92
C VAL A 142 10.69 1.96 -3.36
N VAL A 143 12.00 2.15 -3.51
CA VAL A 143 12.66 2.13 -4.82
C VAL A 143 12.61 0.75 -5.45
N LYS A 144 12.88 -0.34 -4.70
CA LYS A 144 12.82 -1.72 -5.22
C LYS A 144 11.41 -2.12 -5.61
N ALA A 145 10.40 -1.88 -4.77
CA ALA A 145 9.02 -2.23 -5.05
C ALA A 145 8.51 -1.57 -6.34
N ASN A 146 8.88 -0.31 -6.56
CA ASN A 146 8.50 0.41 -7.77
C ASN A 146 9.29 0.01 -9.04
N VAL A 147 10.44 -0.65 -8.89
CA VAL A 147 11.34 -1.03 -10.00
C VAL A 147 11.22 -2.50 -10.42
N THR A 148 10.69 -3.38 -9.56
CA THR A 148 10.59 -4.83 -9.84
C THR A 148 9.78 -5.19 -11.09
N GLY A 149 8.92 -4.30 -11.59
CA GLY A 149 8.20 -4.46 -12.86
C GLY A 149 8.96 -4.02 -14.11
N VAL A 150 10.15 -3.42 -13.99
CA VAL A 150 10.92 -2.88 -15.14
C VAL A 150 11.95 -3.89 -15.61
N ASN A 151 11.62 -4.65 -16.65
CA ASN A 151 12.49 -5.66 -17.25
C ASN A 151 13.72 -5.09 -18.00
N ASN A 152 13.92 -3.78 -18.04
CA ASN A 152 15.06 -3.12 -18.66
C ASN A 152 15.97 -2.56 -17.58
N LYS A 153 17.17 -3.11 -17.39
CA LYS A 153 18.15 -2.71 -16.38
C LYS A 153 18.48 -1.21 -16.41
N PHE A 154 18.57 -0.62 -17.61
CA PHE A 154 18.87 0.81 -17.76
C PHE A 154 17.71 1.67 -17.28
N MET A 155 16.48 1.39 -17.69
CA MET A 155 15.28 2.11 -17.28
C MET A 155 15.02 1.92 -15.78
N GLY A 156 15.25 0.71 -15.24
CA GLY A 156 15.17 0.44 -13.81
C GLY A 156 16.14 1.29 -13.00
N LYS A 157 17.39 1.43 -13.46
CA LYS A 157 18.39 2.29 -12.81
C LYS A 157 18.00 3.76 -12.87
N LEU A 158 17.56 4.25 -14.04
CA LEU A 158 17.13 5.64 -14.21
C LEU A 158 15.95 5.98 -13.30
N TYR A 159 14.96 5.10 -13.25
CA TYR A 159 13.80 5.26 -12.37
C TYR A 159 14.21 5.23 -10.89
N SER A 160 15.10 4.31 -10.50
CA SER A 160 15.65 4.24 -9.14
C SER A 160 16.32 5.55 -8.72
N GLU A 161 17.16 6.12 -9.58
CA GLU A 161 17.81 7.40 -9.27
C GLU A 161 16.81 8.55 -9.20
N ALA A 162 15.81 8.58 -10.09
CA ALA A 162 14.73 9.56 -10.02
C ALA A 162 13.96 9.48 -8.69
N VAL A 163 13.60 8.26 -8.23
CA VAL A 163 12.92 8.06 -6.94
C VAL A 163 13.81 8.50 -5.77
N LYS A 164 15.10 8.19 -5.79
CA LYS A 164 16.03 8.67 -4.77
C LYS A 164 16.08 10.20 -4.71
N LEU A 165 16.15 10.86 -5.87
CA LEU A 165 16.14 12.32 -5.96
C LEU A 165 14.82 12.91 -5.45
N MET A 166 13.69 12.31 -5.82
CA MET A 166 12.36 12.73 -5.40
C MET A 166 12.13 12.54 -3.90
N ASN A 167 12.80 11.55 -3.27
CA ASN A 167 12.68 11.28 -1.84
C ASN A 167 13.72 12.02 -0.99
N ARG A 168 14.60 12.85 -1.55
CA ARG A 168 15.54 13.65 -0.78
C ARG A 168 14.82 14.75 0.00
N GLY A 169 15.34 15.06 1.21
CA GLY A 169 14.81 16.14 2.06
C GLY A 169 15.63 16.28 3.34
N SER A 170 15.32 17.29 4.16
CA SER A 170 15.81 17.38 5.52
C SER A 170 15.13 16.32 6.42
N ASN A 171 15.75 15.96 7.53
CA ASN A 171 15.21 14.97 8.47
C ASN A 171 13.79 15.35 8.96
N GLU A 172 13.47 16.64 9.06
CA GLU A 172 12.17 17.17 9.48
C GLU A 172 11.04 16.87 8.49
N THR A 173 11.38 16.54 7.24
CA THR A 173 10.40 16.24 6.20
C THR A 173 10.11 14.76 6.06
N TYR A 174 10.81 13.89 6.79
CA TYR A 174 10.59 12.45 6.80
C TYR A 174 9.55 12.06 7.85
N GLY A 175 8.71 11.11 7.49
CA GLY A 175 7.68 10.53 8.34
C GLY A 175 7.36 9.11 7.91
N LEU A 176 6.50 8.46 8.68
CA LEU A 176 5.96 7.16 8.31
C LEU A 176 4.74 7.36 7.42
N TYR A 177 4.79 6.90 6.17
CA TYR A 177 3.71 7.07 5.23
C TYR A 177 3.38 5.79 4.48
N HIS A 178 2.11 5.62 4.14
CA HIS A 178 1.70 4.59 3.19
C HIS A 178 1.90 5.10 1.76
N CYS A 179 3.01 4.71 1.14
CA CYS A 179 3.40 5.18 -0.20
C CYS A 179 2.61 4.50 -1.34
N GLY A 180 1.82 3.47 -1.03
CA GLY A 180 1.01 2.69 -1.96
C GLY A 180 -0.50 2.93 -1.82
N ILE A 181 -0.96 4.12 -1.41
CA ILE A 181 -2.40 4.44 -1.36
C ILE A 181 -2.96 4.39 -2.78
N THR A 182 -3.58 3.27 -3.10
CA THR A 182 -4.27 3.01 -4.38
C THR A 182 -5.70 2.60 -4.08
N PRO A 183 -6.65 2.73 -5.02
CA PRO A 183 -8.02 2.27 -4.79
C PRO A 183 -8.14 0.80 -4.38
N LYS A 184 -7.15 -0.04 -4.66
CA LYS A 184 -7.13 -1.45 -4.24
C LYS A 184 -6.70 -1.65 -2.79
N ASN A 185 -5.99 -0.66 -2.21
CA ASN A 185 -5.43 -0.73 -0.88
C ASN A 185 -6.25 0.07 0.16
N VAL A 186 -7.41 0.58 -0.24
CA VAL A 186 -8.36 1.29 0.63
C VAL A 186 -9.64 0.46 0.71
N ILE A 187 -10.00 0.00 1.90
CA ILE A 187 -11.26 -0.70 2.16
C ILE A 187 -12.28 0.31 2.66
N ILE A 188 -13.42 0.35 1.98
CA ILE A 188 -14.56 1.19 2.36
C ILE A 188 -15.56 0.33 3.12
N GLY A 189 -15.96 0.79 4.30
CA GLY A 189 -16.99 0.18 5.13
C GLY A 189 -18.39 0.37 4.58
N HIS A 190 -19.36 -0.25 5.24
CA HIS A 190 -20.79 -0.10 4.87
C HIS A 190 -21.33 1.31 5.11
N ASP A 191 -20.65 2.09 5.95
CA ASP A 191 -20.95 3.50 6.27
C ASP A 191 -20.38 4.50 5.24
N GLY A 192 -19.65 4.01 4.24
CA GLY A 192 -19.03 4.84 3.21
C GLY A 192 -17.67 5.41 3.60
N HIS A 193 -17.19 5.21 4.83
CA HIS A 193 -15.89 5.67 5.33
C HIS A 193 -14.81 4.61 5.19
N ILE A 194 -13.56 5.00 5.41
CA ILE A 194 -12.42 4.08 5.35
C ILE A 194 -12.46 3.12 6.53
N ALA A 195 -12.70 1.83 6.24
CA ALA A 195 -12.62 0.75 7.22
C ALA A 195 -11.17 0.30 7.47
N ALA A 196 -10.31 0.33 6.47
CA ALA A 196 -8.88 0.06 6.63
C ALA A 196 -8.05 0.50 5.41
N LEU A 197 -6.78 0.82 5.69
CA LEU A 197 -5.69 0.81 4.71
C LEU A 197 -5.00 -0.55 4.78
N VAL A 198 -4.85 -1.22 3.64
CA VAL A 198 -4.22 -2.55 3.53
C VAL A 198 -2.92 -2.48 2.73
N ASP A 199 -2.14 -3.57 2.74
CA ASP A 199 -0.83 -3.68 2.07
C ASP A 199 0.28 -2.89 2.78
N MET A 200 0.52 -3.25 4.04
CA MET A 200 1.53 -2.59 4.90
C MET A 200 2.97 -2.67 4.37
N ASP A 201 3.22 -3.51 3.35
CA ASP A 201 4.52 -3.54 2.64
C ASP A 201 4.88 -2.17 2.05
N GLU A 202 3.87 -1.42 1.63
CA GLU A 202 4.01 -0.10 1.02
C GLU A 202 4.19 1.03 2.07
N VAL A 203 4.09 0.72 3.37
CA VAL A 203 4.37 1.72 4.41
C VAL A 203 5.88 1.86 4.57
N ALA A 204 6.35 3.09 4.47
CA ALA A 204 7.77 3.42 4.47
C ALA A 204 8.08 4.73 5.19
N ILE A 205 9.34 4.86 5.65
CA ILE A 205 9.90 6.14 6.05
C ILE A 205 10.22 6.90 4.75
N ALA A 206 9.48 7.95 4.49
CA ALA A 206 9.58 8.70 3.24
C ALA A 206 9.52 10.22 3.47
N ASN A 207 10.02 10.97 2.49
CA ASN A 207 9.79 12.40 2.45
C ASN A 207 8.29 12.69 2.22
N LYS A 208 7.73 13.61 3.00
CA LYS A 208 6.32 14.00 2.95
C LYS A 208 5.84 14.33 1.53
N ASN A 209 6.58 15.18 0.81
CA ASN A 209 6.21 15.57 -0.54
C ASN A 209 6.30 14.39 -1.53
N TYR A 210 7.22 13.44 -1.30
CA TYR A 210 7.30 12.22 -2.10
C TYR A 210 6.08 11.34 -1.88
N ALA A 211 5.77 11.00 -0.63
CA ALA A 211 4.63 10.17 -0.30
C ALA A 211 3.30 10.79 -0.76
N PHE A 212 3.14 12.10 -0.56
CA PHE A 212 1.98 12.84 -1.04
C PHE A 212 1.89 12.85 -2.57
N GLY A 213 2.99 13.06 -3.28
CA GLY A 213 3.02 13.03 -4.75
C GLY A 213 2.66 11.67 -5.33
N MET A 214 3.04 10.58 -4.65
CA MET A 214 2.64 9.21 -5.03
C MET A 214 1.12 9.02 -4.90
N MET A 215 0.51 9.50 -3.81
CA MET A 215 -0.93 9.48 -3.59
C MET A 215 -1.66 10.38 -4.59
N ALA A 216 -1.18 11.61 -4.79
CA ALA A 216 -1.75 12.56 -5.73
C ALA A 216 -1.75 12.03 -7.17
N ALA A 217 -0.73 11.26 -7.58
CA ALA A 217 -0.71 10.59 -8.87
C ALA A 217 -1.88 9.60 -9.05
N LYS A 218 -2.32 8.96 -7.99
CA LYS A 218 -3.48 8.04 -8.02
C LYS A 218 -4.79 8.80 -8.08
N TYR A 219 -4.93 9.85 -7.27
CA TYR A 219 -6.09 10.72 -7.30
C TYR A 219 -6.30 11.35 -8.68
N GLN A 220 -5.22 11.82 -9.31
CA GLN A 220 -5.27 12.38 -10.68
C GLN A 220 -5.74 11.33 -11.71
N GLN A 221 -5.40 10.04 -11.54
CA GLN A 221 -5.89 8.97 -12.41
C GLN A 221 -7.41 8.78 -12.30
N LEU A 222 -8.01 9.18 -11.18
CA LEU A 222 -9.46 9.21 -10.94
C LEU A 222 -10.09 10.57 -11.33
N ARG A 223 -9.37 11.40 -12.10
CA ARG A 223 -9.76 12.74 -12.54
C ARG A 223 -9.79 13.80 -11.43
N GLY A 224 -9.20 13.53 -10.27
CA GLY A 224 -9.08 14.48 -9.18
C GLY A 224 -8.10 15.63 -9.50
N ASN A 225 -8.34 16.79 -8.89
CA ASN A 225 -7.48 17.97 -9.02
C ASN A 225 -6.40 17.96 -7.93
N ILE A 226 -5.14 17.84 -8.32
CA ILE A 226 -4.00 17.81 -7.38
C ILE A 226 -3.91 19.07 -6.52
N ASN A 227 -4.21 20.26 -7.08
CA ASN A 227 -4.14 21.50 -6.29
C ASN A 227 -5.19 21.52 -5.20
N THR A 228 -6.43 21.09 -5.50
CA THR A 228 -7.48 20.93 -4.47
C THR A 228 -7.04 19.98 -3.38
N LEU A 229 -6.44 18.85 -3.74
CA LEU A 229 -5.93 17.88 -2.77
C LEU A 229 -4.83 18.46 -1.87
N ILE A 230 -3.91 19.25 -2.45
CA ILE A 230 -2.84 19.94 -1.71
C ILE A 230 -3.44 20.96 -0.74
N ASP A 231 -4.32 21.83 -1.24
CA ASP A 231 -4.93 22.90 -0.46
C ASP A 231 -5.76 22.31 0.72
N SER A 232 -6.49 21.22 0.47
CA SER A 232 -7.21 20.49 1.52
C SER A 232 -6.27 19.92 2.59
N TYR A 233 -5.15 19.31 2.19
CA TYR A 233 -4.17 18.80 3.15
C TYR A 233 -3.51 19.92 3.97
N GLU A 234 -3.11 21.01 3.31
CA GLU A 234 -2.51 22.16 4.00
C GLU A 234 -3.48 22.75 5.02
N PHE A 235 -4.79 22.82 4.69
CA PHE A 235 -5.84 23.28 5.59
C PHE A 235 -6.00 22.35 6.81
N VAL A 236 -6.15 21.03 6.58
CA VAL A 236 -6.40 20.04 7.65
C VAL A 236 -5.18 19.87 8.55
N SER A 237 -3.98 19.76 7.96
CA SER A 237 -2.76 19.44 8.71
C SER A 237 -2.02 20.66 9.29
N GLY A 238 -2.29 21.85 8.77
CA GLY A 238 -1.49 23.06 9.02
C GLY A 238 -0.07 23.00 8.46
N GLN A 239 0.23 22.02 7.60
CA GLN A 239 1.57 21.78 7.06
C GLN A 239 1.64 22.19 5.59
N ILE A 240 2.64 23.01 5.26
CA ILE A 240 2.88 23.44 3.88
C ILE A 240 3.56 22.32 3.08
N LEU A 241 3.14 22.17 1.83
CA LEU A 241 3.67 21.23 0.86
C LEU A 241 4.41 21.95 -0.28
N ASP A 242 5.43 21.31 -0.81
CA ASP A 242 6.11 21.77 -2.04
C ASP A 242 5.27 21.37 -3.27
N LYS A 243 4.36 22.24 -3.68
CA LYS A 243 3.45 22.03 -4.83
C LYS A 243 4.19 21.64 -6.10
N LYS A 244 5.29 22.31 -6.42
CA LYS A 244 6.10 22.04 -7.62
C LYS A 244 6.68 20.63 -7.57
N ARG A 245 7.20 20.22 -6.43
CA ARG A 245 7.76 18.89 -6.23
C ARG A 245 6.69 17.82 -6.34
N ILE A 246 5.51 18.02 -5.73
CA ILE A 246 4.38 17.09 -5.79
C ILE A 246 3.92 16.89 -7.24
N HIS A 247 3.72 17.95 -7.99
CA HIS A 247 3.38 17.85 -9.41
C HIS A 247 4.44 17.10 -10.20
N THR A 248 5.72 17.36 -9.94
CA THR A 248 6.83 16.64 -10.60
C THR A 248 6.78 15.15 -10.30
N ILE A 249 6.60 14.76 -9.02
CA ILE A 249 6.52 13.35 -8.60
C ILE A 249 5.30 12.68 -9.22
N SER A 250 4.14 13.32 -9.16
CA SER A 250 2.90 12.79 -9.75
C SER A 250 3.06 12.55 -11.26
N ASN A 251 3.61 13.50 -11.99
CA ASN A 251 3.83 13.40 -13.43
C ASN A 251 4.81 12.27 -13.78
N ILE A 252 5.94 12.16 -13.07
CA ILE A 252 6.92 11.07 -13.27
C ILE A 252 6.29 9.72 -12.99
N THR A 253 5.51 9.60 -11.90
CA THR A 253 4.81 8.36 -11.52
C THR A 253 3.81 7.94 -12.60
N ASN A 254 3.03 8.88 -13.12
CA ASN A 254 2.05 8.62 -14.18
C ASN A 254 2.72 8.30 -15.51
N PHE A 255 3.81 9.02 -15.86
CA PHE A 255 4.59 8.75 -17.07
C PHE A 255 5.25 7.37 -17.02
N GLY A 256 5.89 7.02 -15.90
CA GLY A 256 6.52 5.72 -15.71
C GLY A 256 5.54 4.56 -15.93
N LYS A 257 4.31 4.67 -15.42
CA LYS A 257 3.25 3.68 -15.64
C LYS A 257 2.82 3.57 -17.10
N ARG A 258 2.63 4.70 -17.78
CA ARG A 258 2.30 4.70 -19.22
C ARG A 258 3.40 4.05 -20.04
N LEU A 259 4.65 4.34 -19.73
CA LEU A 259 5.80 3.75 -20.41
C LEU A 259 5.87 2.21 -20.20
N MET A 260 5.69 1.76 -18.95
CA MET A 260 5.66 0.32 -18.64
C MET A 260 4.52 -0.40 -19.37
N TRP A 261 3.34 0.21 -19.44
CA TRP A 261 2.20 -0.34 -20.17
C TRP A 261 2.47 -0.47 -21.68
N LEU A 262 3.09 0.56 -22.29
CA LEU A 262 3.47 0.54 -23.71
C LEU A 262 4.52 -0.56 -24.00
N MET A 263 5.52 -0.70 -23.12
CA MET A 263 6.55 -1.74 -23.27
C MET A 263 5.99 -3.15 -23.05
N GLY A 264 5.04 -3.31 -22.12
CA GLY A 264 4.36 -4.60 -21.88
C GLY A 264 3.50 -5.04 -23.08
N ARG A 265 2.81 -4.12 -23.73
CA ARG A 265 2.04 -4.42 -24.96
C ARG A 265 2.92 -4.86 -26.14
N ARG A 266 4.11 -4.28 -26.32
CA ARG A 266 5.04 -4.71 -27.39
C ARG A 266 5.46 -6.16 -27.27
N LYS A 267 5.56 -6.71 -26.04
CA LYS A 267 5.89 -8.13 -25.83
C LYS A 267 4.76 -9.08 -26.25
N GLN A 268 3.50 -8.70 -26.06
CA GLN A 268 2.35 -9.53 -26.46
C GLN A 268 2.15 -9.56 -27.98
N ILE A 269 2.58 -8.53 -28.71
CA ILE A 269 2.49 -8.48 -30.19
C ILE A 269 3.56 -9.34 -30.86
N HIS A 270 4.72 -9.54 -30.20
CA HIS A 270 5.81 -10.38 -30.76
C HIS A 270 5.73 -11.86 -30.34
N GLN A 271 4.72 -12.24 -29.54
CA GLN A 271 4.46 -13.63 -29.14
C GLN A 271 3.22 -14.23 -29.84
N ARG A 272 2.63 -13.51 -30.79
CA ARG A 272 1.64 -13.99 -31.74
C ARG A 272 2.27 -14.09 -33.15
#